data_bdd78dacaded1d4f0bb4a698c48c47f1
#
_entry.id   bdd78dacaded1d4f0bb4a698c48c47f1
#
_cell.length_a   1.000
_cell.length_b   1.000
_cell.length_c   1.000
_cell.angle_alpha   90.00
_cell.angle_beta   90.00
_cell.angle_gamma   90.00
#
_symmetry.space_group_name_H-M   'P 1'
#
loop_
_entity.id
_entity.type
_entity.pdbx_description
1 polymer ?
#
loop_
_entity_poly.entity_id
_entity_poly.type
_entity_poly.pdbx_seq_one_letter_code
_entity_poly.pdbx_strand_id
1 'polypeptide(L)'
;MKILARVCMLSGLLISNIGHAEVVLLGGNELGFVLKETPPCCVIDGRKEFNRAKAPLPEALPYRAGLNITPTATVVVLADSDSEALRIAGIFEKQHPGKAILAVKGGLKTWQAATASLSSAPANEGAPGANLQFVIPHNTCETGEPLQKLQSKKK
;
A
#
# COMPACT_ATOMS: atom_id res chain seq x y z
N MET A 1 21.11 60.44 30.19
CA MET A 1 21.30 59.62 29.01
C MET A 1 20.86 58.22 29.37
N LYS A 2 19.68 57.78 28.92
CA LYS A 2 19.06 56.49 29.22
C LYS A 2 19.11 55.63 27.96
N ILE A 3 19.95 54.60 27.98
CA ILE A 3 20.07 53.63 26.87
C ILE A 3 19.06 52.55 27.15
N LEU A 4 17.97 52.52 26.36
CA LEU A 4 16.98 51.44 26.35
C LEU A 4 17.50 50.27 25.49
N ALA A 5 17.91 49.21 26.14
CA ALA A 5 18.20 47.95 25.48
C ALA A 5 16.88 47.27 25.09
N ARG A 6 16.56 47.25 23.79
CA ARG A 6 15.46 46.43 23.23
C ARG A 6 15.97 45.01 23.04
N VAL A 7 15.57 44.14 23.92
CA VAL A 7 15.72 42.67 23.75
C VAL A 7 14.61 42.22 22.80
N CYS A 8 14.96 41.95 21.54
CA CYS A 8 14.11 41.24 20.61
C CYS A 8 14.11 39.74 20.98
N MET A 9 13.06 39.30 21.65
CA MET A 9 12.75 37.85 21.74
C MET A 9 12.30 37.37 20.37
N LEU A 10 13.22 36.73 19.62
CA LEU A 10 12.86 35.91 18.48
C LEU A 10 12.28 34.60 19.03
N SER A 11 10.96 34.54 19.19
CA SER A 11 10.24 33.32 19.39
C SER A 11 10.23 32.53 18.06
N GLY A 12 11.20 31.63 17.90
CA GLY A 12 11.21 30.67 16.78
C GLY A 12 10.02 29.76 16.91
N LEU A 13 8.98 29.97 16.10
CA LEU A 13 7.94 28.97 15.86
C LEU A 13 8.60 27.80 15.12
N LEU A 14 8.94 26.74 15.86
CA LEU A 14 9.21 25.42 15.28
C LEU A 14 7.87 24.88 14.78
N ILE A 15 7.55 25.18 13.52
CA ILE A 15 6.46 24.51 12.80
C ILE A 15 6.94 23.07 12.59
N SER A 16 6.56 22.20 13.51
CA SER A 16 6.69 20.74 13.31
C SER A 16 5.82 20.38 12.11
N ASN A 17 6.43 20.19 10.94
CA ASN A 17 5.79 19.52 9.81
C ASN A 17 5.49 18.09 10.29
N ILE A 18 4.28 17.89 10.80
CA ILE A 18 3.72 16.56 10.97
C ILE A 18 3.55 16.03 9.55
N GLY A 19 4.52 15.23 9.10
CA GLY A 19 4.46 14.57 7.80
C GLY A 19 3.23 13.69 7.77
N HIS A 20 2.14 14.20 7.21
CA HIS A 20 1.02 13.38 6.81
C HIS A 20 1.53 12.57 5.62
N ALA A 21 1.48 11.25 5.74
CA ALA A 21 1.71 10.37 4.60
C ALA A 21 0.54 10.63 3.64
N GLU A 22 0.77 11.45 2.62
CA GLU A 22 -0.23 11.78 1.62
C GLU A 22 -0.53 10.53 0.78
N VAL A 23 -1.82 10.27 0.51
CA VAL A 23 -2.23 9.22 -0.42
C VAL A 23 -1.73 9.58 -1.83
N VAL A 24 -0.95 8.69 -2.42
CA VAL A 24 -0.39 8.89 -3.76
C VAL A 24 -1.16 8.05 -4.77
N LEU A 25 -1.61 8.70 -5.85
CA LEU A 25 -2.25 8.02 -7.00
C LEU A 25 -1.18 7.67 -8.02
N LEU A 26 -0.85 6.38 -8.15
CA LEU A 26 0.19 5.87 -9.03
C LEU A 26 -0.37 5.04 -10.18
N GLY A 27 0.26 5.14 -11.34
CA GLY A 27 -0.09 4.34 -12.50
C GLY A 27 1.11 3.98 -13.38
N GLY A 28 0.91 3.02 -14.28
CA GLY A 28 1.92 2.62 -15.25
C GLY A 28 3.25 2.19 -14.63
N ASN A 29 4.33 2.73 -15.17
CA ASN A 29 5.70 2.38 -14.76
C ASN A 29 6.03 2.80 -13.32
N GLU A 30 5.45 3.91 -12.84
CA GLU A 30 5.66 4.39 -11.46
C GLU A 30 5.15 3.37 -10.44
N LEU A 31 3.95 2.84 -10.68
CA LEU A 31 3.38 1.79 -9.84
C LEU A 31 4.29 0.55 -9.84
N GLY A 32 4.71 0.08 -11.01
CA GLY A 32 5.60 -1.07 -11.13
C GLY A 32 6.92 -0.88 -10.38
N PHE A 33 7.52 0.31 -10.47
CA PHE A 33 8.73 0.65 -9.75
C PHE A 33 8.52 0.59 -8.22
N VAL A 34 7.48 1.24 -7.72
CA VAL A 34 7.20 1.28 -6.28
C VAL A 34 6.87 -0.12 -5.74
N LEU A 35 6.10 -0.93 -6.47
CA LEU A 35 5.79 -2.31 -6.07
C LEU A 35 7.03 -3.20 -5.98
N LYS A 36 8.03 -2.94 -6.83
CA LYS A 36 9.31 -3.67 -6.80
C LYS A 36 10.15 -3.32 -5.58
N GLU A 37 10.26 -2.02 -5.26
CA GLU A 37 11.07 -1.53 -4.14
C GLU A 37 10.40 -1.78 -2.77
N THR A 38 9.08 -1.63 -2.73
CA THR A 38 8.27 -1.79 -1.51
C THR A 38 7.06 -2.68 -1.77
N PRO A 39 7.22 -4.01 -1.72
CA PRO A 39 6.11 -4.94 -1.91
C PRO A 39 4.96 -4.64 -0.94
N PRO A 40 3.72 -4.63 -1.42
CA PRO A 40 2.58 -4.35 -0.56
C PRO A 40 2.33 -5.51 0.42
N CYS A 41 1.95 -5.20 1.64
CA CYS A 41 1.42 -6.20 2.57
C CYS A 41 -0.07 -6.45 2.36
N CYS A 42 -0.79 -5.46 1.82
CA CYS A 42 -2.21 -5.49 1.55
C CYS A 42 -2.54 -4.94 0.17
N VAL A 43 -3.41 -5.63 -0.53
CA VAL A 43 -4.10 -5.12 -1.71
C VAL A 43 -5.59 -5.05 -1.39
N ILE A 44 -6.21 -3.89 -1.55
CA ILE A 44 -7.62 -3.66 -1.26
C ILE A 44 -8.36 -3.46 -2.57
N ASP A 45 -9.36 -4.31 -2.81
CA ASP A 45 -10.21 -4.25 -4.01
C ASP A 45 -11.51 -3.49 -3.72
N GLY A 46 -11.54 -2.22 -4.07
CA GLY A 46 -12.68 -1.32 -3.96
C GLY A 46 -13.63 -1.36 -5.15
N ARG A 47 -13.43 -2.27 -6.11
CA ARG A 47 -14.34 -2.41 -7.25
C ARG A 47 -15.72 -2.91 -6.81
N LYS A 48 -16.73 -2.61 -7.60
CA LYS A 48 -18.07 -3.15 -7.40
C LYS A 48 -18.05 -4.67 -7.46
N GLU A 49 -18.91 -5.32 -6.69
CA GLU A 49 -19.00 -6.78 -6.61
C GLU A 49 -19.13 -7.45 -7.99
N PHE A 50 -19.95 -6.89 -8.87
CA PHE A 50 -20.11 -7.37 -10.23
C PHE A 50 -18.78 -7.39 -11.03
N ASN A 51 -17.94 -6.36 -10.87
CA ASN A 51 -16.65 -6.28 -11.56
C ASN A 51 -15.61 -7.22 -10.92
N ARG A 52 -15.68 -7.39 -9.61
CA ARG A 52 -14.86 -8.39 -8.90
C ARG A 52 -15.20 -9.81 -9.31
N ALA A 53 -16.49 -10.12 -9.46
CA ALA A 53 -16.94 -11.45 -9.90
C ALA A 53 -16.50 -11.76 -11.34
N LYS A 54 -16.49 -10.75 -12.24
CA LYS A 54 -16.02 -10.92 -13.62
C LYS A 54 -14.51 -11.14 -13.74
N ALA A 55 -13.74 -10.49 -12.91
CA ALA A 55 -12.27 -10.57 -12.91
C ALA A 55 -11.77 -10.59 -11.46
N PRO A 56 -11.79 -11.74 -10.82
CA PRO A 56 -11.36 -11.88 -9.43
C PRO A 56 -9.87 -11.60 -9.26
N LEU A 57 -9.52 -11.00 -8.11
CA LEU A 57 -8.16 -10.80 -7.64
C LEU A 57 -8.00 -11.57 -6.34
N PRO A 58 -7.51 -12.81 -6.39
CA PRO A 58 -7.40 -13.65 -5.20
C PRO A 58 -6.44 -13.11 -4.15
N GLU A 59 -5.47 -12.29 -4.56
CA GLU A 59 -4.52 -11.61 -3.67
C GLU A 59 -5.10 -10.39 -2.95
N ALA A 60 -6.29 -9.90 -3.35
CA ALA A 60 -6.86 -8.68 -2.83
C ALA A 60 -8.00 -8.92 -1.84
N LEU A 61 -8.05 -8.10 -0.79
CA LEU A 61 -9.16 -8.04 0.13
C LEU A 61 -10.31 -7.20 -0.46
N PRO A 62 -11.53 -7.72 -0.56
CA PRO A 62 -12.66 -6.93 -0.99
C PRO A 62 -12.94 -5.81 0.04
N TYR A 63 -12.98 -4.57 -0.44
CA TYR A 63 -13.35 -3.45 0.40
C TYR A 63 -14.80 -3.56 0.88
N ARG A 64 -14.99 -3.35 2.17
CA ARG A 64 -16.30 -3.20 2.82
C ARG A 64 -16.22 -2.11 3.88
N ALA A 65 -17.33 -1.46 4.15
CA ALA A 65 -17.38 -0.48 5.23
C ALA A 65 -17.00 -1.15 6.57
N GLY A 66 -16.10 -0.53 7.30
CA GLY A 66 -15.58 -1.09 8.56
C GLY A 66 -14.53 -2.18 8.41
N LEU A 67 -13.99 -2.40 7.19
CA LEU A 67 -12.83 -3.28 7.00
C LEU A 67 -11.67 -2.76 7.85
N ASN A 68 -11.23 -3.58 8.78
CA ASN A 68 -10.09 -3.30 9.64
C ASN A 68 -8.89 -4.13 9.18
N ILE A 69 -7.76 -3.46 8.99
CA ILE A 69 -6.49 -4.07 8.60
C ILE A 69 -5.40 -3.67 9.58
N THR A 70 -4.33 -4.45 9.65
CA THR A 70 -3.13 -4.10 10.43
C THR A 70 -1.93 -4.05 9.48
N PRO A 71 -1.72 -2.91 8.77
CA PRO A 71 -0.69 -2.83 7.77
C PRO A 71 0.71 -2.88 8.38
N THR A 72 1.51 -3.85 7.96
CA THR A 72 2.92 -3.99 8.32
C THR A 72 3.84 -3.25 7.34
N ALA A 73 3.38 -3.04 6.10
CA ALA A 73 4.08 -2.35 5.03
C ALA A 73 3.10 -1.50 4.21
N THR A 74 3.40 -1.27 2.93
CA THR A 74 2.56 -0.51 1.99
C THR A 74 1.20 -1.17 1.77
N VAL A 75 0.15 -0.36 1.76
CA VAL A 75 -1.22 -0.75 1.37
C VAL A 75 -1.50 -0.21 -0.02
N VAL A 76 -2.06 -1.04 -0.89
CA VAL A 76 -2.46 -0.63 -2.24
C VAL A 76 -3.97 -0.76 -2.38
N VAL A 77 -4.60 0.29 -2.88
CA VAL A 77 -6.05 0.35 -3.12
C VAL A 77 -6.32 0.50 -4.61
N LEU A 78 -7.11 -0.41 -5.17
CA LEU A 78 -7.63 -0.28 -6.54
C LEU A 78 -9.16 -0.24 -6.51
N ALA A 79 -9.76 0.44 -7.49
CA ALA A 79 -11.21 0.57 -7.62
C ALA A 79 -11.63 0.72 -9.08
N ASP A 80 -12.94 0.88 -9.32
CA ASP A 80 -13.49 1.08 -10.67
C ASP A 80 -13.20 2.48 -11.22
N SER A 81 -12.84 3.44 -10.35
CA SER A 81 -12.42 4.80 -10.75
C SER A 81 -11.33 5.30 -9.82
N ASP A 82 -10.52 6.24 -10.33
CA ASP A 82 -9.44 6.88 -9.59
C ASP A 82 -9.96 7.62 -8.35
N SER A 83 -11.11 8.29 -8.49
CA SER A 83 -11.74 9.00 -7.37
C SER A 83 -12.17 8.07 -6.24
N GLU A 84 -12.69 6.90 -6.58
CA GLU A 84 -13.08 5.90 -5.58
C GLU A 84 -11.85 5.25 -4.94
N ALA A 85 -10.81 4.96 -5.71
CA ALA A 85 -9.53 4.47 -5.17
C ALA A 85 -8.93 5.46 -4.17
N LEU A 86 -8.89 6.76 -4.51
CA LEU A 86 -8.42 7.81 -3.61
C LEU A 86 -9.30 7.95 -2.36
N ARG A 87 -10.64 7.87 -2.52
CA ARG A 87 -11.57 7.95 -1.40
C ARG A 87 -11.33 6.83 -0.38
N ILE A 88 -11.19 5.60 -0.87
CA ILE A 88 -10.94 4.43 -0.01
C ILE A 88 -9.55 4.52 0.62
N ALA A 89 -8.53 4.87 -0.16
CA ALA A 89 -7.17 5.05 0.33
C ALA A 89 -7.09 6.11 1.45
N GLY A 90 -7.81 7.23 1.30
CA GLY A 90 -7.91 8.27 2.33
C GLY A 90 -8.61 7.82 3.61
N ILE A 91 -9.47 6.80 3.56
CA ILE A 91 -10.03 6.18 4.78
C ILE A 91 -8.93 5.42 5.52
N PHE A 92 -8.14 4.60 4.82
CA PHE A 92 -7.05 3.84 5.43
C PHE A 92 -5.91 4.74 5.91
N GLU A 93 -5.60 5.81 5.21
CA GLU A 93 -4.59 6.81 5.64
C GLU A 93 -4.97 7.41 6.99
N LYS A 94 -6.23 7.79 7.18
CA LYS A 94 -6.74 8.31 8.45
C LYS A 94 -6.73 7.26 9.57
N GLN A 95 -6.98 5.99 9.25
CA GLN A 95 -6.95 4.90 10.22
C GLN A 95 -5.52 4.48 10.60
N HIS A 96 -4.57 4.66 9.69
CA HIS A 96 -3.19 4.21 9.84
C HIS A 96 -2.19 5.33 9.52
N PRO A 97 -2.15 6.41 10.32
CA PRO A 97 -1.29 7.55 10.07
C PRO A 97 0.19 7.11 10.02
N GLY A 98 0.91 7.63 9.04
CA GLY A 98 2.33 7.30 8.82
C GLY A 98 2.59 6.01 8.05
N LYS A 99 1.54 5.29 7.61
CA LYS A 99 1.67 4.16 6.69
C LYS A 99 1.58 4.63 5.24
N ALA A 100 2.37 4.01 4.36
CA ALA A 100 2.30 4.27 2.94
C ALA A 100 1.02 3.67 2.36
N ILE A 101 0.09 4.52 1.88
CA ILE A 101 -1.16 4.12 1.25
C ILE A 101 -1.14 4.61 -0.19
N LEU A 102 -1.23 3.69 -1.14
CA LEU A 102 -1.20 3.96 -2.56
C LEU A 102 -2.57 3.72 -3.18
N ALA A 103 -3.00 4.60 -4.06
CA ALA A 103 -4.16 4.40 -4.92
C ALA A 103 -3.69 4.05 -6.34
N VAL A 104 -4.32 3.07 -7.00
CA VAL A 104 -3.97 2.66 -8.36
C VAL A 104 -4.77 3.49 -9.36
N LYS A 105 -4.07 4.29 -10.17
CA LYS A 105 -4.64 5.03 -11.30
C LYS A 105 -5.00 4.07 -12.44
N GLY A 106 -6.23 4.17 -12.96
CA GLY A 106 -6.69 3.29 -14.03
C GLY A 106 -7.09 1.89 -13.57
N GLY A 107 -7.15 1.63 -12.26
CA GLY A 107 -7.74 0.44 -11.65
C GLY A 107 -7.11 -0.88 -12.06
N LEU A 108 -7.96 -1.89 -12.33
CA LEU A 108 -7.53 -3.27 -12.56
C LEU A 108 -6.52 -3.45 -13.70
N LYS A 109 -6.70 -2.75 -14.83
CA LYS A 109 -5.79 -2.90 -15.98
C LYS A 109 -4.36 -2.49 -15.64
N THR A 110 -4.23 -1.37 -14.95
CA THR A 110 -2.91 -0.87 -14.51
C THR A 110 -2.27 -1.79 -13.48
N TRP A 111 -3.07 -2.28 -12.53
CA TRP A 111 -2.61 -3.27 -11.56
C TRP A 111 -2.06 -4.52 -12.22
N GLN A 112 -2.83 -5.13 -13.14
CA GLN A 112 -2.41 -6.33 -13.86
C GLN A 112 -1.15 -6.10 -14.71
N ALA A 113 -1.05 -4.96 -15.41
CA ALA A 113 0.14 -4.63 -16.18
C ALA A 113 1.38 -4.46 -15.29
N ALA A 114 1.26 -3.78 -14.16
CA ALA A 114 2.35 -3.58 -13.22
C ALA A 114 2.83 -4.92 -12.60
N THR A 115 1.90 -5.76 -12.15
CA THR A 115 2.23 -7.07 -11.56
C THR A 115 2.78 -8.07 -12.57
N ALA A 116 2.27 -8.07 -13.81
CA ALA A 116 2.82 -8.90 -14.90
C ALA A 116 4.27 -8.53 -15.22
N SER A 117 4.62 -7.23 -15.21
CA SER A 117 5.99 -6.77 -15.44
C SER A 117 6.97 -7.23 -14.35
N LEU A 118 6.49 -7.36 -13.10
CA LEU A 118 7.28 -7.88 -11.99
C LEU A 118 7.54 -9.38 -12.10
N SER A 119 6.54 -10.13 -12.57
CA SER A 119 6.64 -11.58 -12.75
C SER A 119 7.49 -11.99 -13.94
N SER A 120 7.64 -11.10 -14.94
CA SER A 120 8.42 -11.34 -16.17
C SER A 120 9.86 -10.83 -16.07
N ALA A 121 10.28 -10.20 -14.97
CA ALA A 121 11.67 -9.81 -14.78
C ALA A 121 12.56 -11.07 -14.86
N PRO A 122 13.61 -11.08 -15.72
CA PRO A 122 14.48 -12.23 -15.83
C PRO A 122 15.09 -12.53 -14.47
N ALA A 123 14.89 -13.74 -13.97
CA ALA A 123 15.67 -14.24 -12.85
C ALA A 123 17.13 -14.12 -13.26
N ASN A 124 17.94 -13.37 -12.48
CA ASN A 124 19.38 -13.31 -12.70
C ASN A 124 19.91 -14.76 -12.59
N GLU A 125 20.17 -15.38 -13.76
CA GLU A 125 20.78 -16.69 -13.87
C GLU A 125 22.18 -16.60 -13.27
N GLY A 126 22.34 -16.96 -12.01
CA GLY A 126 23.65 -17.00 -11.37
C GLY A 126 23.67 -16.78 -9.86
N ALA A 127 22.58 -16.34 -9.23
CA ALA A 127 22.53 -16.26 -7.78
C ALA A 127 21.88 -17.52 -7.19
N PRO A 128 22.40 -18.07 -6.07
CA PRO A 128 21.69 -19.13 -5.34
C PRO A 128 20.35 -18.58 -4.87
N GLY A 129 19.23 -19.07 -5.45
CA GLY A 129 17.88 -18.54 -5.20
C GLY A 129 17.17 -17.97 -6.43
N ALA A 130 17.71 -18.14 -7.63
CA ALA A 130 17.22 -17.60 -8.90
C ALA A 130 15.77 -17.97 -9.31
N ASN A 131 15.04 -18.74 -8.50
CA ASN A 131 13.65 -19.14 -8.76
C ASN A 131 12.66 -18.44 -7.80
N LEU A 132 12.99 -17.27 -7.26
CA LEU A 132 12.06 -16.53 -6.45
C LEU A 132 11.06 -15.81 -7.36
N GLN A 133 9.92 -16.46 -7.57
CA GLN A 133 8.77 -15.84 -8.19
C GLN A 133 8.21 -14.77 -7.23
N PHE A 134 8.01 -13.55 -7.73
CA PHE A 134 7.32 -12.52 -6.96
C PHE A 134 5.88 -12.96 -6.70
N VAL A 135 5.58 -13.27 -5.47
CA VAL A 135 4.25 -13.63 -5.02
C VAL A 135 3.80 -12.56 -4.02
N ILE A 136 2.70 -11.87 -4.31
CA ILE A 136 2.06 -11.00 -3.33
C ILE A 136 1.45 -11.93 -2.26
N PRO A 137 1.90 -11.83 -1.00
CA PRO A 137 1.36 -12.70 0.03
C PRO A 137 -0.13 -12.45 0.21
N HIS A 138 -0.94 -13.51 0.24
CA HIS A 138 -2.36 -13.40 0.53
C HIS A 138 -2.58 -12.87 1.94
N ASN A 139 -3.33 -11.76 2.06
CA ASN A 139 -4.00 -11.31 3.28
C ASN A 139 -3.11 -11.22 4.54
N THR A 140 -1.86 -10.74 4.40
CA THR A 140 -0.99 -10.57 5.57
C THR A 140 -1.40 -9.43 6.49
N CYS A 141 -2.34 -8.61 6.06
CA CYS A 141 -2.82 -7.44 6.80
C CYS A 141 -4.20 -7.61 7.45
N GLU A 142 -4.89 -8.72 7.21
CA GLU A 142 -6.14 -8.98 7.89
C GLU A 142 -5.87 -9.48 9.31
N THR A 143 -6.51 -8.85 10.31
CA THR A 143 -6.47 -9.34 11.69
C THR A 143 -7.35 -10.58 11.79
N GLY A 144 -6.77 -11.74 11.56
CA GLY A 144 -7.43 -13.04 11.62
C GLY A 144 -6.45 -14.13 12.07
N GLU A 145 -6.96 -15.32 12.37
CA GLU A 145 -6.10 -16.46 12.66
C GLU A 145 -5.16 -16.72 11.47
N PRO A 146 -3.84 -16.99 11.70
CA PRO A 146 -2.91 -17.26 10.62
C PRO A 146 -3.40 -18.44 9.78
N LEU A 147 -3.48 -18.23 8.45
CA LEU A 147 -3.99 -19.22 7.48
C LEU A 147 -3.17 -20.51 7.43
N GLN A 148 -2.01 -20.57 8.09
CA GLN A 148 -1.18 -21.75 8.18
C GLN A 148 -1.03 -22.21 9.63
N LYS A 149 -1.84 -23.18 10.03
CA LYS A 149 -1.53 -24.01 11.20
C LYS A 149 -0.39 -24.95 10.81
N LEU A 150 0.82 -24.67 11.25
CA LEU A 150 1.93 -25.60 11.14
C LEU A 150 1.56 -26.88 11.91
N GLN A 151 1.14 -27.92 11.19
CA GLN A 151 0.97 -29.24 11.80
C GLN A 151 2.35 -29.83 11.98
N SER A 152 2.89 -29.76 13.19
CA SER A 152 4.08 -30.55 13.55
C SER A 152 3.68 -32.03 13.49
N LYS A 153 4.24 -32.78 12.52
CA LYS A 153 4.18 -34.24 12.55
C LYS A 153 4.87 -34.68 13.83
N LYS A 154 4.09 -35.15 14.82
CA LYS A 154 4.63 -35.95 15.91
C LYS A 154 5.21 -37.22 15.31
N LYS A 155 6.50 -37.42 15.52
CA LYS A 155 7.23 -38.65 15.26
C LYS A 155 6.88 -39.69 16.34
#